data_3c81121b1bb7ae867f770cbdcf82814b
#
_entry.id   3c81121b1bb7ae867f770cbdcf82814b
#
_cell.length_a   1.000
_cell.length_b   1.000
_cell.length_c   1.000
_cell.angle_alpha   90.00
_cell.angle_beta   90.00
_cell.angle_gamma   90.00
#
_symmetry.space_group_name_H-M   'P 1'
#
loop_
_entity.id
_entity.type
_entity.pdbx_description
1 polymer ?
#
loop_
_entity_poly.entity_id
_entity_poly.type
_entity_poly.pdbx_seq_one_letter_code
_entity_poly.pdbx_strand_id
1 'polypeptide(L)'
;MVTPIRNEDIEKNEAKVNVSITAKSVTIREVYNLLLKEVQMPTLQSIPLDIYKTIAATLENLKEQEYDGLNAHIRDRIVNMMSICVNILLDIRHLKLLEQHIGREVQIDRRSESGYAILPAADYSKLTDEEKYILDAERESSIRKKAVLAATLQGRPKVLESISSRILLKQTVVRFVRPMEQFIGVNMTRYGPYQEEDVAMLPFENARSLIENGIAVQLDVNFGS
;
A
#
# COMPACT_ATOMS: atom_id res chain seq x y z
N MET A 1 -38.27 8.50 46.94
CA MET A 1 -38.23 9.82 46.28
C MET A 1 -37.07 9.77 45.29
N VAL A 2 -37.38 9.63 44.03
CA VAL A 2 -36.37 9.63 42.96
C VAL A 2 -36.37 11.03 42.38
N THR A 3 -35.26 11.73 42.49
CA THR A 3 -35.07 13.08 41.92
C THR A 3 -34.94 12.95 40.39
N PRO A 4 -35.67 13.75 39.58
CA PRO A 4 -35.52 13.72 38.13
C PRO A 4 -34.20 14.38 37.72
N ILE A 5 -33.47 13.70 36.86
CA ILE A 5 -32.26 14.20 36.21
C ILE A 5 -32.67 15.39 35.33
N ARG A 6 -32.07 16.57 35.54
CA ARG A 6 -32.33 17.77 34.75
C ARG A 6 -31.74 17.63 33.36
N ASN A 7 -32.50 18.03 32.33
CA ASN A 7 -32.08 18.05 30.94
C ASN A 7 -30.81 18.89 30.67
N GLU A 8 -30.46 19.81 31.56
CA GLU A 8 -29.22 20.62 31.47
C GLU A 8 -27.92 19.81 31.62
N ASP A 9 -27.98 18.63 32.28
CA ASP A 9 -26.81 17.77 32.47
C ASP A 9 -26.57 16.88 31.23
N ILE A 10 -27.58 16.66 30.41
CA ILE A 10 -27.47 15.92 29.13
C ILE A 10 -26.87 16.83 28.07
N GLU A 11 -27.33 18.09 27.96
CA GLU A 11 -26.77 19.06 27.00
C GLU A 11 -25.30 19.44 27.30
N LYS A 12 -24.89 19.47 28.61
CA LYS A 12 -23.50 19.73 29.00
C LYS A 12 -22.56 18.56 28.68
N ASN A 13 -23.05 17.33 28.64
CA ASN A 13 -22.27 16.17 28.26
C ASN A 13 -22.16 16.05 26.72
N GLU A 14 -23.17 16.43 25.95
CA GLU A 14 -23.07 16.50 24.49
C GLU A 14 -22.14 17.63 24.04
N ALA A 15 -22.06 18.74 24.74
CA ALA A 15 -21.15 19.85 24.42
C ALA A 15 -19.68 19.56 24.75
N LYS A 16 -19.36 18.60 25.63
CA LYS A 16 -17.97 18.21 25.94
C LYS A 16 -17.38 17.18 24.98
N VAL A 17 -18.19 16.55 24.12
CA VAL A 17 -17.72 15.65 23.06
C VAL A 17 -17.33 16.43 21.78
N ASN A 18 -17.66 17.73 21.71
CA ASN A 18 -17.29 18.61 20.59
C ASN A 18 -15.95 19.34 20.83
N VAL A 19 -14.90 18.61 21.24
CA VAL A 19 -13.55 19.19 21.33
C VAL A 19 -12.81 18.92 20.01
N SER A 20 -12.62 20.00 19.27
CA SER A 20 -11.59 20.22 18.23
C SER A 20 -11.39 19.10 17.19
N ILE A 21 -12.36 18.89 16.30
CA ILE A 21 -12.11 18.13 15.07
C ILE A 21 -12.18 19.11 13.88
N THR A 22 -11.08 19.82 13.65
CA THR A 22 -10.82 20.51 12.38
C THR A 22 -10.20 19.58 11.33
N ALA A 23 -9.94 18.32 11.66
CA ALA A 23 -9.57 17.29 10.70
C ALA A 23 -10.83 16.57 10.21
N LYS A 24 -11.07 16.56 8.91
CA LYS A 24 -12.15 15.82 8.26
C LYS A 24 -12.03 14.34 8.66
N SER A 25 -12.95 13.86 9.51
CA SER A 25 -13.02 12.47 9.93
C SER A 25 -14.06 11.72 9.09
N VAL A 26 -13.83 10.44 8.85
CA VAL A 26 -14.76 9.58 8.13
C VAL A 26 -15.29 8.49 9.05
N THR A 27 -16.59 8.25 9.01
CA THR A 27 -17.23 7.20 9.81
C THR A 27 -17.10 5.83 9.13
N ILE A 28 -17.16 4.75 9.91
CA ILE A 28 -17.21 3.38 9.38
C ILE A 28 -18.39 3.19 8.42
N ARG A 29 -19.52 3.84 8.66
CA ARG A 29 -20.70 3.79 7.80
C ARG A 29 -20.43 4.40 6.42
N GLU A 30 -19.69 5.49 6.35
CA GLU A 30 -19.31 6.13 5.09
C GLU A 30 -18.35 5.23 4.29
N VAL A 31 -17.34 4.66 4.93
CA VAL A 31 -16.42 3.71 4.29
C VAL A 31 -17.16 2.49 3.77
N TYR A 32 -18.06 1.92 4.57
CA TYR A 32 -18.90 0.80 4.15
C TYR A 32 -19.79 1.15 2.96
N ASN A 33 -20.39 2.34 2.93
CA ASN A 33 -21.21 2.78 1.80
C ASN A 33 -20.39 2.96 0.52
N LEU A 34 -19.13 3.43 0.61
CA LEU A 34 -18.23 3.50 -0.55
C LEU A 34 -17.92 2.09 -1.07
N LEU A 35 -17.58 1.17 -0.18
CA LEU A 35 -17.34 -0.22 -0.53
C LEU A 35 -18.58 -0.85 -1.20
N LEU A 36 -19.77 -0.65 -0.63
CA LEU A 36 -21.00 -1.22 -1.16
C LEU A 36 -21.30 -0.72 -2.58
N LYS A 37 -21.14 0.58 -2.83
CA LYS A 37 -21.27 1.15 -4.18
C LYS A 37 -20.27 0.55 -5.15
N GLU A 38 -19.01 0.40 -4.71
CA GLU A 38 -17.97 -0.17 -5.56
C GLU A 38 -18.26 -1.63 -5.90
N VAL A 39 -18.76 -2.44 -4.95
CA VAL A 39 -19.14 -3.85 -5.19
C VAL A 39 -20.33 -3.98 -6.14
N GLN A 40 -21.33 -3.13 -5.99
CA GLN A 40 -22.59 -3.22 -6.77
C GLN A 40 -22.42 -2.79 -8.23
N MET A 41 -21.45 -1.95 -8.53
CA MET A 41 -21.26 -1.41 -9.87
C MET A 41 -20.11 -2.10 -10.60
N PRO A 42 -20.27 -2.50 -11.86
CA PRO A 42 -19.19 -3.14 -12.63
C PRO A 42 -18.07 -2.15 -12.99
N THR A 43 -18.36 -0.85 -13.04
CA THR A 43 -17.40 0.18 -13.39
C THR A 43 -16.80 0.82 -12.15
N LEU A 44 -15.57 1.36 -12.29
CA LEU A 44 -14.89 2.10 -11.23
C LEU A 44 -15.72 3.33 -10.85
N GLN A 45 -16.05 3.44 -9.56
CA GLN A 45 -16.84 4.54 -9.02
C GLN A 45 -15.95 5.72 -8.60
N SER A 46 -16.52 6.94 -8.65
CA SER A 46 -15.83 8.11 -8.11
C SER A 46 -15.89 8.09 -6.59
N ILE A 47 -14.72 8.24 -5.96
CA ILE A 47 -14.56 8.38 -4.52
C ILE A 47 -13.83 9.68 -4.21
N PRO A 48 -13.91 10.21 -2.97
CA PRO A 48 -13.11 11.37 -2.59
C PRO A 48 -11.60 11.10 -2.78
N LEU A 49 -10.89 12.02 -3.41
CA LEU A 49 -9.46 11.84 -3.74
C LEU A 49 -8.57 11.74 -2.50
N ASP A 50 -9.04 12.27 -1.37
CA ASP A 50 -8.36 12.27 -0.07
C ASP A 50 -8.82 11.15 0.88
N ILE A 51 -9.62 10.19 0.37
CA ILE A 51 -10.30 9.20 1.21
C ILE A 51 -9.34 8.36 2.05
N TYR A 52 -8.26 7.85 1.47
CA TYR A 52 -7.29 7.01 2.18
C TYR A 52 -6.54 7.80 3.26
N LYS A 53 -6.19 9.05 2.99
CA LYS A 53 -5.58 9.97 3.97
C LYS A 53 -6.54 10.27 5.12
N THR A 54 -7.81 10.52 4.81
CA THR A 54 -8.85 10.80 5.81
C THR A 54 -9.12 9.57 6.69
N ILE A 55 -9.14 8.37 6.09
CA ILE A 55 -9.29 7.12 6.84
C ILE A 55 -8.07 6.89 7.75
N ALA A 56 -6.85 7.09 7.23
CA ALA A 56 -5.62 6.93 7.99
C ALA A 56 -5.62 7.85 9.23
N ALA A 57 -5.92 9.13 9.06
CA ALA A 57 -6.03 10.08 10.17
C ALA A 57 -7.14 9.69 11.18
N THR A 58 -8.27 9.16 10.70
CA THR A 58 -9.34 8.68 11.58
C THR A 58 -8.90 7.47 12.39
N LEU A 59 -8.20 6.51 11.76
CA LEU A 59 -7.68 5.33 12.45
C LEU A 59 -6.58 5.67 13.46
N GLU A 60 -5.71 6.64 13.15
CA GLU A 60 -4.71 7.17 14.06
C GLU A 60 -5.37 7.76 15.30
N ASN A 61 -6.30 8.69 15.12
CA ASN A 61 -7.05 9.29 16.24
C ASN A 61 -7.77 8.24 17.11
N LEU A 62 -8.39 7.22 16.50
CA LEU A 62 -9.06 6.15 17.24
C LEU A 62 -8.08 5.28 18.05
N LYS A 63 -6.85 5.10 17.57
CA LYS A 63 -5.82 4.33 18.28
C LYS A 63 -5.15 5.11 19.38
N GLU A 64 -4.98 6.43 19.22
CA GLU A 64 -4.36 7.30 20.21
C GLU A 64 -5.28 7.60 21.39
N GLN A 65 -6.60 7.54 21.20
CA GLN A 65 -7.55 7.78 22.28
C GLN A 65 -7.56 6.61 23.28
N GLU A 66 -7.33 6.91 24.54
CA GLU A 66 -7.46 5.94 25.62
C GLU A 66 -8.94 5.75 25.97
N TYR A 67 -9.41 4.52 25.87
CA TYR A 67 -10.76 4.12 26.24
C TYR A 67 -10.68 2.96 27.21
N ASP A 68 -11.57 2.97 28.21
CA ASP A 68 -11.66 1.93 29.21
C ASP A 68 -12.84 0.97 28.95
N GLY A 69 -12.66 -0.30 29.34
CA GLY A 69 -13.72 -1.30 29.39
C GLY A 69 -14.44 -1.49 28.07
N LEU A 70 -15.78 -1.34 28.08
CA LEU A 70 -16.62 -1.58 26.89
C LEU A 70 -16.28 -0.67 25.71
N ASN A 71 -15.90 0.59 25.98
CA ASN A 71 -15.58 1.55 24.93
C ASN A 71 -14.30 1.16 24.19
N ALA A 72 -13.31 0.56 24.85
CA ALA A 72 -12.12 0.02 24.22
C ALA A 72 -12.48 -1.10 23.23
N HIS A 73 -13.35 -2.02 23.63
CA HIS A 73 -13.83 -3.09 22.74
C HIS A 73 -14.59 -2.56 21.51
N ILE A 74 -15.43 -1.54 21.70
CA ILE A 74 -16.16 -0.89 20.59
C ILE A 74 -15.17 -0.24 19.63
N ARG A 75 -14.20 0.51 20.12
CA ARG A 75 -13.12 1.12 19.33
C ARG A 75 -12.39 0.08 18.51
N ASP A 76 -11.93 -1.01 19.13
CA ASP A 76 -11.18 -2.08 18.46
C ASP A 76 -12.00 -2.75 17.37
N ARG A 77 -13.31 -2.92 17.60
CA ARG A 77 -14.23 -3.41 16.56
C ARG A 77 -14.36 -2.45 15.39
N ILE A 78 -14.49 -1.14 15.66
CA ILE A 78 -14.57 -0.11 14.60
C ILE A 78 -13.27 -0.10 13.79
N VAL A 79 -12.10 -0.08 14.45
CA VAL A 79 -10.79 -0.11 13.78
C VAL A 79 -10.66 -1.35 12.89
N ASN A 80 -11.02 -2.53 13.41
CA ASN A 80 -10.96 -3.76 12.63
C ASN A 80 -11.92 -3.75 11.43
N MET A 81 -13.16 -3.32 11.63
CA MET A 81 -14.14 -3.20 10.54
C MET A 81 -13.71 -2.20 9.48
N MET A 82 -13.18 -1.04 9.86
CA MET A 82 -12.65 -0.06 8.91
C MET A 82 -11.49 -0.65 8.11
N SER A 83 -10.55 -1.34 8.78
CA SER A 83 -9.41 -1.98 8.15
C SER A 83 -9.85 -3.02 7.10
N ILE A 84 -10.83 -3.85 7.43
CA ILE A 84 -11.39 -4.84 6.50
C ILE A 84 -12.05 -4.14 5.32
N CYS A 85 -12.89 -3.13 5.56
CA CYS A 85 -13.58 -2.41 4.48
C CYS A 85 -12.60 -1.72 3.52
N VAL A 86 -11.55 -1.11 4.05
CA VAL A 86 -10.51 -0.44 3.24
C VAL A 86 -9.74 -1.43 2.39
N ASN A 87 -9.34 -2.55 2.99
CA ASN A 87 -8.62 -3.61 2.27
C ASN A 87 -9.45 -4.12 1.07
N ILE A 88 -10.71 -4.50 1.33
CA ILE A 88 -11.61 -4.99 0.27
C ILE A 88 -11.88 -3.89 -0.76
N LEU A 89 -12.07 -2.63 -0.36
CA LEU A 89 -12.29 -1.51 -1.27
C LEU A 89 -11.10 -1.34 -2.21
N LEU A 90 -9.88 -1.33 -1.67
CA LEU A 90 -8.66 -1.17 -2.45
C LEU A 90 -8.48 -2.35 -3.43
N ASP A 91 -8.68 -3.58 -2.96
CA ASP A 91 -8.55 -4.79 -3.78
C ASP A 91 -9.54 -4.80 -4.95
N ILE A 92 -10.83 -4.50 -4.70
CA ILE A 92 -11.84 -4.47 -5.75
C ILE A 92 -11.55 -3.39 -6.78
N ARG A 93 -11.16 -2.20 -6.33
CA ARG A 93 -10.82 -1.09 -7.23
C ARG A 93 -9.59 -1.42 -8.06
N HIS A 94 -8.58 -2.03 -7.44
CA HIS A 94 -7.38 -2.49 -8.13
C HIS A 94 -7.70 -3.56 -9.20
N LEU A 95 -8.51 -4.56 -8.86
CA LEU A 95 -8.95 -5.57 -9.82
C LEU A 95 -9.68 -4.97 -11.02
N LYS A 96 -10.60 -4.04 -10.79
CA LYS A 96 -11.31 -3.33 -11.88
C LYS A 96 -10.36 -2.55 -12.79
N LEU A 97 -9.34 -1.93 -12.21
CA LEU A 97 -8.30 -1.24 -12.98
C LEU A 97 -7.49 -2.21 -13.84
N LEU A 98 -7.08 -3.34 -13.27
CA LEU A 98 -6.37 -4.40 -14.00
C LEU A 98 -7.22 -4.97 -15.14
N GLU A 99 -8.50 -5.27 -14.89
CA GLU A 99 -9.42 -5.77 -15.92
C GLU A 99 -9.59 -4.78 -17.07
N GLN A 100 -9.70 -3.49 -16.78
CA GLN A 100 -9.75 -2.44 -17.80
C GLN A 100 -8.46 -2.37 -18.62
N HIS A 101 -7.30 -2.64 -18.02
CA HIS A 101 -6.02 -2.70 -18.71
C HIS A 101 -5.87 -3.96 -19.57
N ILE A 102 -6.13 -5.14 -19.02
CA ILE A 102 -5.99 -6.43 -19.71
C ILE A 102 -6.97 -6.53 -20.88
N GLY A 103 -8.22 -6.16 -20.67
CA GLY A 103 -9.25 -6.21 -21.72
C GLY A 103 -8.93 -5.32 -22.94
N ARG A 104 -8.16 -4.25 -22.73
CA ARG A 104 -7.73 -3.33 -23.79
C ARG A 104 -6.44 -3.78 -24.47
N GLU A 105 -5.47 -4.32 -23.72
CA GLU A 105 -4.25 -4.90 -24.33
C GLU A 105 -4.57 -6.04 -25.32
N VAL A 106 -5.53 -6.90 -24.98
CA VAL A 106 -5.98 -7.99 -25.87
C VAL A 106 -6.69 -7.48 -27.14
N GLN A 107 -7.35 -6.33 -27.09
CA GLN A 107 -8.00 -5.74 -28.28
C GLN A 107 -7.03 -4.99 -29.19
N ILE A 108 -5.95 -4.42 -28.66
CA ILE A 108 -4.96 -3.64 -29.42
C ILE A 108 -4.01 -4.56 -30.17
N ASP A 109 -3.63 -5.71 -29.61
CA ASP A 109 -2.73 -6.69 -30.23
C ASP A 109 -3.30 -7.27 -31.55
N ARG A 110 -4.61 -7.17 -31.78
CA ARG A 110 -5.28 -7.62 -33.01
C ARG A 110 -5.33 -6.58 -34.13
N ARG A 111 -4.95 -5.31 -33.89
CA ARG A 111 -5.17 -4.21 -34.84
C ARG A 111 -3.95 -3.34 -35.17
N SER A 112 -2.82 -3.53 -34.52
CA SER A 112 -1.67 -2.62 -34.65
C SER A 112 -0.38 -3.38 -34.96
N GLU A 113 0.14 -3.20 -36.16
CA GLU A 113 1.52 -3.57 -36.54
C GLU A 113 2.57 -2.65 -35.89
N SER A 114 2.17 -1.60 -35.23
CA SER A 114 3.03 -0.66 -34.51
C SER A 114 2.92 -0.88 -33.00
N GLY A 115 3.91 -1.58 -32.43
CA GLY A 115 3.97 -2.10 -31.07
C GLY A 115 4.03 -1.09 -29.90
N TYR A 116 3.43 0.08 -30.03
CA TYR A 116 3.29 1.05 -28.96
C TYR A 116 1.80 1.28 -28.69
N ALA A 117 1.21 0.40 -27.87
CA ALA A 117 -0.09 0.68 -27.29
C ALA A 117 0.07 1.87 -26.32
N ILE A 118 -0.29 3.06 -26.78
CA ILE A 118 -0.62 4.15 -25.88
C ILE A 118 -1.84 3.67 -25.10
N LEU A 119 -1.65 3.32 -23.84
CA LEU A 119 -2.74 2.98 -22.92
C LEU A 119 -3.75 4.12 -22.99
N PRO A 120 -5.01 3.89 -23.44
CA PRO A 120 -6.02 4.90 -23.31
C PRO A 120 -6.14 5.16 -21.81
N ALA A 121 -6.04 6.42 -21.45
CA ALA A 121 -6.03 6.85 -20.07
C ALA A 121 -7.20 6.16 -19.34
N ALA A 122 -6.89 5.30 -18.38
CA ALA A 122 -7.83 5.03 -17.32
C ALA A 122 -8.34 6.40 -16.88
N ASP A 123 -9.62 6.52 -16.53
CA ASP A 123 -10.14 7.81 -16.12
C ASP A 123 -9.44 8.23 -14.82
N TYR A 124 -8.23 8.76 -14.96
CA TYR A 124 -7.36 9.18 -13.84
C TYR A 124 -8.06 10.17 -12.92
N SER A 125 -9.14 10.79 -13.39
CA SER A 125 -9.94 11.71 -12.57
C SER A 125 -10.67 11.02 -11.43
N LYS A 126 -10.90 9.70 -11.54
CA LYS A 126 -11.57 8.87 -10.52
C LYS A 126 -10.60 8.18 -9.55
N LEU A 127 -9.29 8.31 -9.79
CA LEU A 127 -8.27 7.65 -8.99
C LEU A 127 -7.71 8.59 -7.94
N THR A 128 -7.49 8.06 -6.74
CA THR A 128 -6.70 8.74 -5.72
C THR A 128 -5.21 8.69 -6.08
N ASP A 129 -4.39 9.48 -5.40
CA ASP A 129 -2.95 9.48 -5.66
C ASP A 129 -2.30 8.15 -5.24
N GLU A 130 -2.81 7.51 -4.19
CA GLU A 130 -2.37 6.20 -3.72
C GLU A 130 -2.68 5.11 -4.78
N GLU A 131 -3.85 5.16 -5.41
CA GLU A 131 -4.21 4.24 -6.50
C GLU A 131 -3.38 4.47 -7.76
N LYS A 132 -3.06 5.71 -8.09
CA LYS A 132 -2.14 6.04 -9.19
C LYS A 132 -0.76 5.47 -8.94
N TYR A 133 -0.25 5.59 -7.70
CA TYR A 133 1.04 5.02 -7.30
C TYR A 133 1.09 3.50 -7.51
N ILE A 134 0.03 2.77 -7.12
CA ILE A 134 -0.09 1.33 -7.34
C ILE A 134 -0.12 1.01 -8.84
N LEU A 135 -0.93 1.75 -9.61
CA LEU A 135 -1.08 1.55 -11.04
C LEU A 135 0.22 1.80 -11.83
N ASP A 136 1.02 2.77 -11.43
CA ASP A 136 2.32 3.04 -12.04
C ASP A 136 3.30 1.88 -11.80
N ALA A 137 3.27 1.26 -10.63
CA ALA A 137 4.08 0.07 -10.34
C ALA A 137 3.67 -1.13 -11.22
N GLU A 138 2.37 -1.34 -11.43
CA GLU A 138 1.85 -2.38 -12.34
C GLU A 138 2.25 -2.11 -13.80
N ARG A 139 2.21 -0.86 -14.21
CA ARG A 139 2.65 -0.44 -15.55
C ARG A 139 4.14 -0.73 -15.76
N GLU A 140 4.99 -0.43 -14.79
CA GLU A 140 6.41 -0.79 -14.86
C GLU A 140 6.61 -2.31 -14.89
N SER A 141 5.85 -3.05 -14.10
CA SER A 141 5.88 -4.52 -14.12
C SER A 141 5.54 -5.08 -15.51
N SER A 142 4.50 -4.55 -16.16
CA SER A 142 4.10 -4.92 -17.51
C SER A 142 5.21 -4.61 -18.53
N ILE A 143 5.85 -3.45 -18.46
CA ILE A 143 6.98 -3.08 -19.35
C ILE A 143 8.15 -4.07 -19.18
N ARG A 144 8.49 -4.39 -17.92
CA ARG A 144 9.56 -5.35 -17.62
C ARG A 144 9.24 -6.75 -18.15
N LYS A 145 7.99 -7.20 -17.99
CA LYS A 145 7.50 -8.47 -18.55
C LYS A 145 7.63 -8.51 -20.08
N LYS A 146 7.20 -7.43 -20.77
CA LYS A 146 7.32 -7.32 -22.23
C LYS A 146 8.79 -7.33 -22.69
N ALA A 147 9.68 -6.67 -21.94
CA ALA A 147 11.12 -6.68 -22.26
C ALA A 147 11.73 -8.09 -22.14
N VAL A 148 11.40 -8.83 -21.07
CA VAL A 148 11.83 -10.23 -20.90
C VAL A 148 11.29 -11.10 -22.04
N LEU A 149 9.98 -10.99 -22.34
CA LEU A 149 9.35 -11.75 -23.40
C LEU A 149 9.98 -11.47 -24.77
N ALA A 150 10.18 -10.19 -25.10
CA ALA A 150 10.82 -9.77 -26.34
C ALA A 150 12.26 -10.31 -26.45
N ALA A 151 13.06 -10.22 -25.37
CA ALA A 151 14.41 -10.75 -25.35
C ALA A 151 14.44 -12.28 -25.56
N THR A 152 13.47 -12.99 -24.94
CA THR A 152 13.34 -14.45 -25.09
C THR A 152 12.95 -14.83 -26.50
N LEU A 153 11.89 -14.24 -27.05
CA LEU A 153 11.38 -14.58 -28.37
C LEU A 153 12.32 -14.17 -29.52
N GLN A 154 13.11 -13.12 -29.33
CA GLN A 154 14.11 -12.65 -30.30
C GLN A 154 15.48 -13.35 -30.17
N GLY A 155 15.61 -14.31 -29.24
CA GLY A 155 16.86 -15.06 -29.06
C GLY A 155 18.01 -14.18 -28.56
N ARG A 156 17.75 -13.25 -27.62
CA ARG A 156 18.76 -12.33 -27.07
C ARG A 156 19.21 -12.74 -25.65
N PRO A 157 19.98 -13.85 -25.49
CA PRO A 157 20.35 -14.33 -24.14
C PRO A 157 21.18 -13.32 -23.36
N LYS A 158 22.05 -12.54 -23.99
CA LYS A 158 22.85 -11.51 -23.34
C LYS A 158 22.01 -10.43 -22.64
N VAL A 159 20.82 -10.11 -23.18
CA VAL A 159 19.90 -9.18 -22.53
C VAL A 159 19.33 -9.79 -21.27
N LEU A 160 18.97 -11.07 -21.28
CA LEU A 160 18.47 -11.77 -20.09
C LEU A 160 19.57 -11.90 -19.02
N GLU A 161 20.81 -12.19 -19.40
CA GLU A 161 21.95 -12.19 -18.48
C GLU A 161 22.17 -10.80 -17.84
N SER A 162 22.03 -9.72 -18.63
CA SER A 162 22.15 -8.36 -18.08
C SER A 162 21.04 -8.03 -17.08
N ILE A 163 19.82 -8.53 -17.27
CA ILE A 163 18.70 -8.39 -16.33
C ILE A 163 19.03 -9.13 -15.04
N SER A 164 19.49 -10.39 -15.13
CA SER A 164 19.88 -11.19 -13.97
C SER A 164 21.03 -10.53 -13.18
N SER A 165 22.05 -10.03 -13.88
CA SER A 165 23.17 -9.31 -13.25
C SER A 165 22.72 -8.05 -12.51
N ARG A 166 21.75 -7.30 -13.05
CA ARG A 166 21.20 -6.11 -12.38
C ARG A 166 20.48 -6.47 -11.07
N ILE A 167 19.79 -7.61 -11.03
CA ILE A 167 19.13 -8.09 -9.81
C ILE A 167 20.17 -8.43 -8.74
N LEU A 168 21.24 -9.16 -9.13
CA LEU A 168 22.32 -9.53 -8.22
C LEU A 168 23.12 -8.32 -7.73
N LEU A 169 23.26 -7.27 -8.54
CA LEU A 169 23.97 -6.03 -8.17
C LEU A 169 23.12 -5.05 -7.38
N LYS A 170 21.80 -5.26 -7.32
CA LYS A 170 20.91 -4.39 -6.53
C LYS A 170 21.26 -4.54 -5.05
N GLN A 171 21.72 -3.46 -4.45
CA GLN A 171 22.06 -3.40 -3.03
C GLN A 171 21.03 -2.59 -2.27
N THR A 172 20.84 -2.91 -1.01
CA THR A 172 19.93 -2.24 -0.10
C THR A 172 20.67 -1.91 1.19
N VAL A 173 20.48 -0.70 1.70
CA VAL A 173 21.02 -0.30 3.00
C VAL A 173 20.04 -0.76 4.07
N VAL A 174 20.56 -1.48 5.05
CA VAL A 174 19.78 -1.99 6.19
C VAL A 174 20.46 -1.63 7.51
N ARG A 175 19.65 -1.44 8.55
CA ARG A 175 20.10 -1.33 9.94
C ARG A 175 19.64 -2.59 10.67
N PHE A 176 20.58 -3.23 11.36
CA PHE A 176 20.30 -4.42 12.15
C PHE A 176 19.58 -4.04 13.45
N VAL A 177 18.49 -4.72 13.75
CA VAL A 177 17.74 -4.58 15.01
C VAL A 177 17.98 -5.75 15.95
N ARG A 178 18.76 -6.74 15.50
CA ARG A 178 19.25 -7.88 16.30
C ARG A 178 20.65 -8.26 15.82
N PRO A 179 21.50 -8.80 16.70
CA PRO A 179 22.79 -9.31 16.31
C PRO A 179 22.65 -10.43 15.25
N MET A 180 23.55 -10.44 14.28
CA MET A 180 23.61 -11.44 13.23
C MET A 180 25.02 -12.00 13.09
N GLU A 181 25.13 -13.32 13.11
CA GLU A 181 26.40 -13.98 12.83
C GLU A 181 26.84 -13.80 11.38
N GLN A 182 28.07 -14.17 11.11
CA GLN A 182 28.61 -14.12 9.76
C GLN A 182 27.83 -15.07 8.83
N PHE A 183 27.47 -14.60 7.66
CA PHE A 183 26.77 -15.39 6.64
C PHE A 183 27.36 -15.17 5.24
N ILE A 184 27.03 -16.08 4.31
CA ILE A 184 27.41 -15.97 2.90
C ILE A 184 26.21 -15.42 2.13
N GLY A 185 26.39 -14.31 1.43
CA GLY A 185 25.36 -13.71 0.61
C GLY A 185 25.14 -14.45 -0.71
N VAL A 186 24.06 -14.10 -1.42
CA VAL A 186 23.71 -14.66 -2.75
C VAL A 186 24.80 -14.42 -3.79
N ASN A 187 25.66 -13.44 -3.59
CA ASN A 187 26.82 -13.12 -4.42
C ASN A 187 28.11 -13.84 -3.97
N MET A 188 28.01 -14.85 -3.09
CA MET A 188 29.11 -15.60 -2.51
C MET A 188 30.10 -14.78 -1.68
N THR A 189 29.74 -13.55 -1.30
CA THR A 189 30.54 -12.70 -0.41
C THR A 189 30.16 -12.97 1.04
N ARG A 190 31.13 -12.90 1.94
CA ARG A 190 30.92 -13.01 3.39
C ARG A 190 30.48 -11.66 3.95
N TYR A 191 29.43 -11.68 4.77
CA TYR A 191 28.86 -10.53 5.46
C TYR A 191 28.81 -10.77 6.96
N GLY A 192 29.05 -9.74 7.76
CA GLY A 192 29.01 -9.81 9.21
C GLY A 192 30.35 -10.29 9.88
N PRO A 193 30.32 -10.56 11.20
CA PRO A 193 29.15 -10.47 12.06
C PRO A 193 28.65 -9.01 12.23
N TYR A 194 27.38 -8.83 12.54
CA TYR A 194 26.76 -7.52 12.80
C TYR A 194 26.17 -7.47 14.20
N GLN A 195 26.29 -6.33 14.83
CA GLN A 195 25.67 -6.03 16.12
C GLN A 195 24.32 -5.29 15.89
N GLU A 196 23.55 -5.17 16.95
CA GLU A 196 22.38 -4.29 16.96
C GLU A 196 22.81 -2.85 16.65
N GLU A 197 22.01 -2.13 15.85
CA GLU A 197 22.24 -0.78 15.31
C GLU A 197 23.33 -0.68 14.21
N ASP A 198 24.02 -1.75 13.86
CA ASP A 198 24.94 -1.72 12.72
C ASP A 198 24.19 -1.44 11.41
N VAL A 199 24.83 -0.64 10.54
CA VAL A 199 24.31 -0.34 9.21
C VAL A 199 25.21 -1.00 8.16
N ALA A 200 24.59 -1.72 7.25
CA ALA A 200 25.31 -2.39 6.17
C ALA A 200 24.57 -2.28 4.83
N MET A 201 25.34 -2.33 3.76
CA MET A 201 24.85 -2.46 2.41
C MET A 201 24.90 -3.92 1.98
N LEU A 202 23.75 -4.52 1.71
CA LEU A 202 23.61 -5.94 1.41
C LEU A 202 22.96 -6.15 0.04
N PRO A 203 23.24 -7.28 -0.65
CA PRO A 203 22.44 -7.68 -1.81
C PRO A 203 20.95 -7.70 -1.45
N PHE A 204 20.12 -7.24 -2.35
CA PHE A 204 18.67 -7.07 -2.14
C PHE A 204 17.99 -8.31 -1.58
N GLU A 205 18.29 -9.50 -2.12
CA GLU A 205 17.68 -10.76 -1.67
C GLU A 205 18.09 -11.12 -0.24
N ASN A 206 19.34 -10.85 0.14
CA ASN A 206 19.78 -11.03 1.51
C ASN A 206 19.10 -10.03 2.46
N ALA A 207 19.09 -8.76 2.10
CA ALA A 207 18.41 -7.71 2.85
C ALA A 207 16.94 -8.05 3.07
N ARG A 208 16.23 -8.45 2.00
CA ARG A 208 14.83 -8.84 2.03
C ARG A 208 14.58 -9.97 3.04
N SER A 209 15.34 -11.04 2.98
CA SER A 209 15.20 -12.16 3.91
C SER A 209 15.42 -11.73 5.37
N LEU A 210 16.39 -10.87 5.65
CA LEU A 210 16.66 -10.36 6.99
C LEU A 210 15.54 -9.45 7.49
N ILE A 211 14.94 -8.65 6.61
CA ILE A 211 13.80 -7.77 6.94
C ILE A 211 12.54 -8.60 7.22
N GLU A 212 12.23 -9.59 6.39
CA GLU A 212 11.08 -10.49 6.56
C GLU A 212 11.16 -11.27 7.88
N ASN A 213 12.39 -11.61 8.32
CA ASN A 213 12.64 -12.28 9.60
C ASN A 213 12.77 -11.32 10.81
N GLY A 214 12.60 -10.02 10.61
CA GLY A 214 12.69 -9.02 11.68
C GLY A 214 14.09 -8.89 12.30
N ILE A 215 15.14 -9.20 11.54
CA ILE A 215 16.55 -9.08 11.97
C ILE A 215 17.10 -7.70 11.60
N ALA A 216 16.62 -7.13 10.50
CA ALA A 216 17.02 -5.81 10.02
C ALA A 216 15.80 -4.99 9.54
N VAL A 217 16.01 -3.68 9.42
CA VAL A 217 15.05 -2.75 8.82
C VAL A 217 15.72 -2.02 7.65
N GLN A 218 14.95 -1.77 6.58
CA GLN A 218 15.44 -1.00 5.45
C GLN A 218 15.61 0.46 5.85
N LEU A 219 16.71 1.07 5.41
CA LEU A 219 16.92 2.51 5.48
C LEU A 219 16.69 3.11 4.08
N ASP A 220 15.75 4.05 3.99
CA ASP A 220 15.57 4.85 2.78
C ASP A 220 16.64 5.94 2.76
N VAL A 221 17.76 5.66 2.13
CA VAL A 221 18.82 6.65 1.92
C VAL A 221 18.47 7.43 0.66
N ASN A 222 17.82 8.58 0.80
CA ASN A 222 17.72 9.55 -0.27
C ASN A 222 19.11 10.11 -0.53
N PHE A 223 19.84 9.52 -1.47
CA PHE A 223 20.98 10.21 -2.08
C PHE A 223 20.38 11.35 -2.90
N GLY A 224 20.41 12.57 -2.32
CA GLY A 224 19.97 13.76 -3.03
C GLY A 224 20.73 13.88 -4.36
N SER A 225 19.97 13.88 -5.43
CA SER A 225 20.41 14.19 -6.80
C SER A 225 20.50 15.67 -6.99
#